data_30525324a38d54ab2953c6182be2b83f
#
_entry.id   30525324a38d54ab2953c6182be2b83f
#
_cell.length_a   1.000
_cell.length_b   1.000
_cell.length_c   1.000
_cell.angle_alpha   90.00
_cell.angle_beta   90.00
_cell.angle_gamma   90.00
#
_symmetry.space_group_name_H-M   'P 1'
#
loop_
_entity.id
_entity.type
_entity.pdbx_description
1 polymer ?
#
loop_
_entity_poly.entity_id
_entity_poly.type
_entity_poly.pdbx_seq_one_letter_code
_entity_poly.pdbx_strand_id
1 'polypeptide(L)'
;GRRLWYETIRRMLSAQILDVISATQRRLREHQPDSVDAVRRSPPLLGFEEDMRRQSQVLKQFLMQALYRHPQVLHNMEQAQQVVRDLFAHYCVQPEAMPQEFSERADRERAVADYIAGMTDRFALREHFVLTGQRVLPAGL
;
A
#
# COMPACT_ATOMS: atom_id res chain seq x y z
N GLY A 1 7.65 26.89 -10.84
CA GLY A 1 7.56 26.59 -9.48
C GLY A 1 6.49 25.58 -9.09
N ARG A 2 6.10 25.61 -7.84
CA ARG A 2 5.22 24.60 -7.19
C ARG A 2 3.89 24.36 -7.92
N ARG A 3 3.27 25.43 -8.45
CA ARG A 3 2.01 25.37 -9.22
C ARG A 3 2.15 24.51 -10.49
N LEU A 4 3.28 24.59 -11.17
CA LEU A 4 3.54 23.80 -12.39
C LEU A 4 3.58 22.30 -12.09
N TRP A 5 4.20 21.89 -10.99
CA TRP A 5 4.26 20.50 -10.55
C TRP A 5 2.87 19.92 -10.30
N TYR A 6 2.04 20.63 -9.53
CA TYR A 6 0.66 20.17 -9.27
C TYR A 6 -0.17 20.08 -10.54
N GLU A 7 -0.01 21.05 -11.46
CA GLU A 7 -0.72 21.03 -12.74
C GLU A 7 -0.29 19.85 -13.62
N THR A 8 1.01 19.53 -13.64
CA THR A 8 1.54 18.38 -14.39
C THR A 8 0.97 17.08 -13.83
N ILE A 9 1.01 16.90 -12.50
CA ILE A 9 0.45 15.70 -11.85
C ILE A 9 -1.04 15.58 -12.15
N ARG A 10 -1.80 16.68 -12.03
CA ARG A 10 -3.23 16.70 -12.33
C ARG A 10 -3.51 16.27 -13.77
N ARG A 11 -2.76 16.78 -14.73
CA ARG A 11 -2.91 16.41 -16.16
C ARG A 11 -2.57 14.94 -16.40
N MET A 12 -1.51 14.42 -15.79
CA MET A 12 -1.15 13.01 -15.89
C MET A 12 -2.27 12.10 -15.36
N LEU A 13 -2.80 12.40 -14.17
CA LEU A 13 -3.91 11.66 -13.60
C LEU A 13 -5.17 11.73 -14.48
N SER A 14 -5.50 12.93 -14.97
CA SER A 14 -6.66 13.12 -15.87
C SER A 14 -6.51 12.31 -17.16
N ALA A 15 -5.32 12.29 -17.77
CA ALA A 15 -5.06 11.53 -18.99
C ALA A 15 -5.24 10.01 -18.75
N GLN A 16 -4.73 9.47 -17.63
CA GLN A 16 -4.90 8.06 -17.27
C GLN A 16 -6.38 7.71 -17.02
N ILE A 17 -7.11 8.56 -16.31
CA ILE A 17 -8.54 8.34 -16.02
C ILE A 17 -9.35 8.33 -17.32
N LEU A 18 -9.14 9.33 -18.20
CA LEU A 18 -9.85 9.41 -19.47
C LEU A 18 -9.54 8.22 -20.40
N ASP A 19 -8.27 7.78 -20.42
CA ASP A 19 -7.85 6.60 -21.18
C ASP A 19 -8.57 5.33 -20.72
N VAL A 20 -8.55 5.05 -19.39
CA VAL A 20 -9.25 3.88 -18.82
C VAL A 20 -10.74 3.92 -19.14
N ILE A 21 -11.39 5.08 -19.00
CA ILE A 21 -12.81 5.24 -19.30
C ILE A 21 -13.08 4.92 -20.77
N SER A 22 -12.32 5.54 -21.68
CA SER A 22 -12.49 5.36 -23.13
C SER A 22 -12.22 3.92 -23.57
N ALA A 23 -11.14 3.33 -23.07
CA ALA A 23 -10.78 1.93 -23.34
C ALA A 23 -11.84 0.95 -22.84
N THR A 24 -12.35 1.18 -21.63
CA THR A 24 -13.40 0.34 -21.03
C THR A 24 -14.71 0.47 -21.81
N GLN A 25 -15.12 1.69 -22.13
CA GLN A 25 -16.34 1.91 -22.95
C GLN A 25 -16.26 1.24 -24.31
N ARG A 26 -15.09 1.27 -24.97
CA ARG A 26 -14.88 0.58 -26.24
C ARG A 26 -15.05 -0.93 -26.09
N ARG A 27 -14.37 -1.54 -25.11
CA ARG A 27 -14.45 -2.99 -24.84
C ARG A 27 -15.86 -3.44 -24.46
N LEU A 28 -16.58 -2.64 -23.69
CA LEU A 28 -17.99 -2.91 -23.36
C LEU A 28 -18.88 -2.91 -24.61
N ARG A 29 -18.66 -1.99 -25.55
CA ARG A 29 -19.39 -1.97 -26.83
C ARG A 29 -19.01 -3.16 -27.72
N GLU A 30 -17.77 -3.61 -27.73
CA GLU A 30 -17.28 -4.75 -28.50
C GLU A 30 -17.82 -6.09 -27.97
N HIS A 31 -17.80 -6.26 -26.63
CA HIS A 31 -18.17 -7.53 -26.00
C HIS A 31 -19.64 -7.62 -25.57
N GLN A 32 -20.32 -6.49 -25.41
CA GLN A 32 -21.75 -6.37 -25.04
C GLN A 32 -22.20 -7.36 -23.95
N PRO A 33 -21.53 -7.44 -22.79
CA PRO A 33 -21.91 -8.38 -21.75
C PRO A 33 -23.30 -8.01 -21.21
N ASP A 34 -24.22 -8.99 -21.21
CA ASP A 34 -25.62 -8.84 -20.79
C ASP A 34 -25.87 -9.26 -19.33
N SER A 35 -24.87 -9.84 -18.68
CA SER A 35 -24.98 -10.35 -17.32
C SER A 35 -23.62 -10.32 -16.60
N VAL A 36 -23.65 -10.44 -15.27
CA VAL A 36 -22.44 -10.56 -14.44
C VAL A 36 -21.60 -11.76 -14.85
N ASP A 37 -22.25 -12.88 -15.21
CA ASP A 37 -21.55 -14.08 -15.66
C ASP A 37 -20.93 -13.90 -17.04
N ALA A 38 -21.57 -13.12 -17.93
CA ALA A 38 -20.97 -12.74 -19.21
C ALA A 38 -19.71 -11.87 -18.98
N VAL A 39 -19.74 -10.90 -18.05
CA VAL A 39 -18.55 -10.12 -17.66
C VAL A 39 -17.42 -11.02 -17.16
N ARG A 40 -17.72 -12.00 -16.28
CA ARG A 40 -16.72 -12.92 -15.73
C ARG A 40 -16.05 -13.80 -16.80
N ARG A 41 -16.78 -14.15 -17.85
CA ARG A 41 -16.26 -14.96 -18.98
C ARG A 41 -15.56 -14.11 -20.04
N SER A 42 -15.76 -12.80 -20.04
CA SER A 42 -15.12 -11.89 -21.00
C SER A 42 -13.63 -11.73 -20.69
N PRO A 43 -12.80 -11.37 -21.70
CA PRO A 43 -11.48 -10.82 -21.44
C PRO A 43 -11.55 -9.61 -20.50
N PRO A 44 -10.43 -9.19 -19.86
CA PRO A 44 -10.43 -8.01 -19.01
C PRO A 44 -10.99 -6.78 -19.70
N LEU A 45 -12.19 -6.35 -19.29
CA LEU A 45 -12.89 -5.21 -19.90
C LEU A 45 -12.34 -3.88 -19.43
N LEU A 46 -11.88 -3.80 -18.17
CA LEU A 46 -11.28 -2.60 -17.58
C LEU A 46 -9.76 -2.61 -17.76
N GLY A 47 -9.20 -1.51 -18.23
CA GLY A 47 -7.76 -1.34 -18.35
C GLY A 47 -7.39 -0.23 -19.32
N PHE A 48 -6.12 0.12 -19.35
CA PHE A 48 -5.56 1.09 -20.27
C PHE A 48 -5.56 0.60 -21.72
N GLU A 49 -5.53 1.55 -22.65
CA GLU A 49 -5.05 1.29 -24.01
C GLU A 49 -3.55 0.96 -23.99
N GLU A 50 -3.07 0.33 -25.06
CA GLU A 50 -1.69 -0.19 -25.12
C GLU A 50 -0.64 0.90 -24.93
N ASP A 51 -0.84 2.07 -25.51
CA ASP A 51 0.05 3.22 -25.37
C ASP A 51 0.13 3.73 -23.92
N MET A 52 -1.01 3.92 -23.29
CA MET A 52 -1.07 4.38 -21.90
C MET A 52 -0.49 3.33 -20.94
N ARG A 53 -0.73 2.04 -21.22
CA ARG A 53 -0.15 0.92 -20.46
C ARG A 53 1.37 0.98 -20.50
N ARG A 54 1.95 1.14 -21.69
CA ARG A 54 3.41 1.24 -21.88
C ARG A 54 3.99 2.47 -21.16
N GLN A 55 3.38 3.63 -21.31
CA GLN A 55 3.80 4.86 -20.62
C GLN A 55 3.72 4.72 -19.10
N SER A 56 2.66 4.11 -18.58
CA SER A 56 2.50 3.85 -17.15
C SER A 56 3.54 2.86 -16.61
N GLN A 57 3.94 1.86 -17.40
CA GLN A 57 5.02 0.94 -17.03
C GLN A 57 6.38 1.64 -16.95
N VAL A 58 6.69 2.50 -17.93
CA VAL A 58 7.94 3.30 -17.91
C VAL A 58 7.97 4.21 -16.69
N LEU A 59 6.86 4.90 -16.39
CA LEU A 59 6.76 5.74 -15.20
C LEU A 59 6.93 4.93 -13.91
N LYS A 60 6.29 3.76 -13.81
CA LYS A 60 6.45 2.84 -12.67
C LYS A 60 7.91 2.42 -12.48
N GLN A 61 8.60 2.04 -13.55
CA GLN A 61 10.01 1.66 -13.49
C GLN A 61 10.89 2.81 -13.03
N PHE A 62 10.66 4.01 -13.58
CA PHE A 62 11.36 5.22 -13.14
C PHE A 62 11.15 5.51 -11.65
N LEU A 63 9.89 5.51 -11.18
CA LEU A 63 9.58 5.74 -9.76
C LEU A 63 10.16 4.66 -8.86
N MET A 64 10.17 3.41 -9.31
CA MET A 64 10.78 2.31 -8.56
C MET A 64 12.28 2.57 -8.32
N GLN A 65 12.99 3.02 -9.33
CA GLN A 65 14.44 3.25 -9.25
C GLN A 65 14.78 4.58 -8.55
N ALA A 66 14.11 5.67 -8.94
CA ALA A 66 14.46 7.01 -8.50
C ALA A 66 13.87 7.40 -7.13
N LEU A 67 12.74 6.81 -6.75
CA LEU A 67 12.03 7.13 -5.51
C LEU A 67 12.03 5.96 -4.52
N TYR A 68 11.38 4.84 -4.88
CA TYR A 68 11.15 3.75 -3.92
C TYR A 68 12.43 3.01 -3.52
N ARG A 69 13.47 2.99 -4.38
CA ARG A 69 14.79 2.45 -4.07
C ARG A 69 15.82 3.52 -3.69
N HIS A 70 15.38 4.74 -3.44
CA HIS A 70 16.27 5.76 -2.92
C HIS A 70 16.81 5.35 -1.54
N PRO A 71 18.12 5.48 -1.24
CA PRO A 71 18.73 5.01 0.01
C PRO A 71 18.01 5.50 1.28
N GLN A 72 17.56 6.75 1.29
CA GLN A 72 16.82 7.31 2.41
C GLN A 72 15.46 6.61 2.61
N VAL A 73 14.75 6.27 1.52
CA VAL A 73 13.46 5.56 1.60
C VAL A 73 13.69 4.13 2.10
N LEU A 74 14.70 3.44 1.56
CA LEU A 74 15.06 2.09 2.01
C LEU A 74 15.44 2.07 3.50
N HIS A 75 16.25 3.03 3.95
CA HIS A 75 16.60 3.15 5.36
C HIS A 75 15.37 3.31 6.26
N ASN A 76 14.43 4.20 5.90
CA ASN A 76 13.19 4.36 6.66
C ASN A 76 12.33 3.09 6.65
N MET A 77 12.28 2.37 5.52
CA MET A 77 11.56 1.09 5.44
C MET A 77 12.19 0.01 6.31
N GLU A 78 13.52 -0.09 6.35
CA GLU A 78 14.24 -1.02 7.23
C GLU A 78 13.95 -0.73 8.70
N GLN A 79 13.94 0.54 9.10
CA GLN A 79 13.57 0.94 10.45
C GLN A 79 12.12 0.56 10.78
N ALA A 80 11.18 0.82 9.88
CA ALA A 80 9.78 0.44 10.07
C ALA A 80 9.60 -1.09 10.17
N GLN A 81 10.32 -1.86 9.34
CA GLN A 81 10.33 -3.31 9.43
C GLN A 81 10.89 -3.81 10.78
N GLN A 82 11.92 -3.14 11.31
CA GLN A 82 12.47 -3.49 12.62
C GLN A 82 11.44 -3.27 13.72
N VAL A 83 10.72 -2.15 13.70
CA VAL A 83 9.63 -1.88 14.65
C VAL A 83 8.60 -3.02 14.64
N VAL A 84 8.15 -3.44 13.46
CA VAL A 84 7.18 -4.54 13.34
C VAL A 84 7.73 -5.85 13.89
N ARG A 85 9.01 -6.18 13.61
CA ARG A 85 9.64 -7.40 14.13
C ARG A 85 9.74 -7.39 15.65
N ASP A 86 10.14 -6.26 16.23
CA ASP A 86 10.31 -6.12 17.68
C ASP A 86 8.96 -6.21 18.40
N LEU A 87 7.93 -5.54 17.88
CA LEU A 87 6.57 -5.65 18.41
C LEU A 87 6.05 -7.09 18.32
N PHE A 88 6.24 -7.77 17.18
CA PHE A 88 5.81 -9.15 16.99
C PHE A 88 6.51 -10.09 17.98
N ALA A 89 7.83 -9.99 18.11
CA ALA A 89 8.59 -10.81 19.03
C ALA A 89 8.16 -10.56 20.49
N HIS A 90 7.94 -9.30 20.87
CA HIS A 90 7.51 -8.93 22.21
C HIS A 90 6.13 -9.51 22.55
N TYR A 91 5.12 -9.29 21.71
CA TYR A 91 3.76 -9.78 21.97
C TYR A 91 3.62 -11.31 21.88
N CYS A 92 4.49 -11.99 21.12
CA CYS A 92 4.56 -13.45 21.16
C CYS A 92 5.04 -14.00 22.52
N VAL A 93 5.94 -13.26 23.19
CA VAL A 93 6.47 -13.63 24.51
C VAL A 93 5.55 -13.16 25.65
N GLN A 94 4.96 -11.97 25.51
CA GLN A 94 4.11 -11.33 26.51
C GLN A 94 2.73 -10.97 25.91
N PRO A 95 1.87 -11.97 25.63
CA PRO A 95 0.57 -11.74 25.02
C PRO A 95 -0.37 -10.90 25.89
N GLU A 96 -0.18 -10.90 27.19
CA GLU A 96 -0.93 -10.09 28.17
C GLU A 96 -0.72 -8.58 28.00
N ALA A 97 0.30 -8.16 27.27
CA ALA A 97 0.50 -6.75 26.91
C ALA A 97 -0.46 -6.27 25.78
N MET A 98 -1.15 -7.20 25.11
CA MET A 98 -2.20 -6.88 24.15
C MET A 98 -3.57 -6.76 24.84
N PRO A 99 -4.57 -6.10 24.19
CA PRO A 99 -5.96 -6.17 24.63
C PRO A 99 -6.47 -7.61 24.71
N GLN A 100 -7.36 -7.88 25.68
CA GLN A 100 -7.90 -9.21 25.99
C GLN A 100 -8.45 -9.93 24.77
N GLU A 101 -9.11 -9.23 23.85
CA GLU A 101 -9.65 -9.77 22.61
C GLU A 101 -8.61 -10.42 21.67
N PHE A 102 -7.32 -10.05 21.82
CA PHE A 102 -6.20 -10.65 21.09
C PHE A 102 -5.42 -11.64 21.96
N SER A 103 -5.15 -11.30 23.23
CA SER A 103 -4.30 -12.10 24.11
C SER A 103 -4.90 -13.47 24.46
N GLU A 104 -6.23 -13.61 24.43
CA GLU A 104 -6.94 -14.88 24.75
C GLU A 104 -7.18 -15.76 23.51
N ARG A 105 -6.77 -15.34 22.31
CA ARG A 105 -6.94 -16.16 21.11
C ARG A 105 -6.02 -17.39 21.13
N ALA A 106 -6.55 -18.52 20.68
CA ALA A 106 -5.82 -19.78 20.65
C ALA A 106 -4.62 -19.76 19.69
N ASP A 107 -4.75 -19.10 18.53
CA ASP A 107 -3.68 -18.86 17.56
C ASP A 107 -2.96 -17.57 17.90
N ARG A 108 -1.92 -17.68 18.73
CA ARG A 108 -1.14 -16.55 19.25
C ARG A 108 -0.48 -15.72 18.15
N GLU A 109 0.22 -16.37 17.23
CA GLU A 109 0.97 -15.68 16.17
C GLU A 109 0.03 -14.90 15.27
N ARG A 110 -1.09 -15.49 14.93
CA ARG A 110 -2.15 -14.84 14.15
C ARG A 110 -2.76 -13.67 14.91
N ALA A 111 -3.05 -13.83 16.21
CA ALA A 111 -3.59 -12.76 17.04
C ALA A 111 -2.65 -11.55 17.12
N VAL A 112 -1.34 -11.81 17.31
CA VAL A 112 -0.30 -10.77 17.31
C VAL A 112 -0.23 -10.06 15.96
N ALA A 113 -0.24 -10.81 14.86
CA ALA A 113 -0.23 -10.22 13.51
C ALA A 113 -1.46 -9.34 13.26
N ASP A 114 -2.66 -9.80 13.64
CA ASP A 114 -3.91 -9.05 13.49
C ASP A 114 -3.89 -7.77 14.37
N TYR A 115 -3.36 -7.85 15.59
CA TYR A 115 -3.23 -6.68 16.48
C TYR A 115 -2.30 -5.63 15.89
N ILE A 116 -1.10 -6.03 15.43
CA ILE A 116 -0.13 -5.11 14.81
C ILE A 116 -0.69 -4.53 13.52
N ALA A 117 -1.36 -5.33 12.69
CA ALA A 117 -1.98 -4.85 11.45
C ALA A 117 -3.08 -3.80 11.67
N GLY A 118 -3.73 -3.80 12.85
CA GLY A 118 -4.70 -2.79 13.27
C GLY A 118 -4.08 -1.49 13.79
N MET A 119 -2.77 -1.43 13.99
CA MET A 119 -2.10 -0.24 14.50
C MET A 119 -1.95 0.84 13.42
N THR A 120 -2.07 2.11 13.83
CA THR A 120 -1.54 3.22 13.02
C THR A 120 -0.03 3.30 13.19
N ASP A 121 0.68 3.87 12.22
CA ASP A 121 2.14 4.06 12.28
C ASP A 121 2.58 4.75 13.57
N ARG A 122 1.85 5.81 13.97
CA ARG A 122 2.14 6.56 15.20
C ARG A 122 1.95 5.72 16.46
N PHE A 123 0.93 4.87 16.46
CA PHE A 123 0.67 3.97 17.59
C PHE A 123 1.79 2.92 17.68
N ALA A 124 2.13 2.26 16.58
CA ALA A 124 3.20 1.26 16.54
C ALA A 124 4.56 1.83 17.01
N LEU A 125 4.92 3.03 16.55
CA LEU A 125 6.16 3.70 16.97
C LEU A 125 6.16 4.05 18.47
N ARG A 126 5.02 4.48 19.02
CA ARG A 126 4.88 4.77 20.45
C ARG A 126 5.00 3.49 21.27
N GLU A 127 4.30 2.43 20.90
CA GLU A 127 4.37 1.14 21.57
C GLU A 127 5.79 0.58 21.53
N HIS A 128 6.44 0.60 20.37
CA HIS A 128 7.83 0.19 20.24
C HIS A 128 8.75 0.97 21.21
N PHE A 129 8.59 2.29 21.29
CA PHE A 129 9.37 3.10 22.22
C PHE A 129 9.09 2.74 23.69
N VAL A 130 7.83 2.51 24.04
CA VAL A 130 7.46 2.10 25.42
C VAL A 130 8.09 0.76 25.78
N LEU A 131 8.09 -0.19 24.85
CA LEU A 131 8.58 -1.55 25.09
C LEU A 131 10.12 -1.67 25.04
N THR A 132 10.77 -0.90 24.19
CA THR A 132 12.22 -1.05 23.92
C THR A 132 13.08 0.11 24.45
N GLY A 133 12.47 1.26 24.74
CA GLY A 133 13.18 2.50 25.05
C GLY A 133 13.87 3.15 23.85
N GLN A 134 13.76 2.56 22.64
CA GLN A 134 14.46 3.02 21.44
C GLN A 134 13.54 3.85 20.53
N ARG A 135 14.04 5.02 20.10
CA ARG A 135 13.40 5.82 19.06
C ARG A 135 13.97 5.44 17.69
N VAL A 136 13.15 4.85 16.84
CA VAL A 136 13.59 4.32 15.54
C VAL A 136 13.44 5.33 14.40
N LEU A 137 12.45 6.24 14.45
CA LEU A 137 12.23 7.29 13.46
C LEU A 137 12.33 8.68 14.10
N PRO A 138 12.81 9.71 13.36
CA PRO A 138 12.83 11.07 13.89
C PRO A 138 11.41 11.53 14.25
N ALA A 139 11.28 12.23 15.38
CA ALA A 139 10.02 12.81 15.82
C ALA A 139 9.54 13.85 14.77
N GLY A 140 8.59 13.49 13.93
CA GLY A 140 8.10 14.39 12.88
C GLY A 140 7.27 13.71 11.77
N LEU A 141 6.92 12.43 11.88
CA LEU A 141 5.88 11.79 11.06
C LEU A 141 4.54 11.85 11.76
#